data_2530e44629299d59177dc6c3408813b5
#
_entry.id   2530e44629299d59177dc6c3408813b5
#
_cell.length_a   1.000
_cell.length_b   1.000
_cell.length_c   1.000
_cell.angle_alpha   90.00
_cell.angle_beta   90.00
_cell.angle_gamma   90.00
#
_symmetry.space_group_name_H-M   'P 1'
#
loop_
_entity.id
_entity.type
_entity.pdbx_description
1 polymer ?
#
loop_
_entity_poly.entity_id
_entity_poly.type
_entity_poly.pdbx_seq_one_letter_code
_entity_poly.pdbx_strand_id
1 'polypeptide(L)'
;ISTGLVGSEMCIRDRNMLLDHVGIQGLSHERITVALWKKIQSLVIAVEGELVTEDGHLMGRLDLLLAIVDEKGSLTGWLVADLKTGRPPRGVLKPEVNRQLRMYRDILLSNNKTAPPVLAQGWYTDTSSKWDAKGENVLDSAYEAWNATKPTQIPLEPTPGQSSCGGFCDWKAWCPHWWSWRYENKSLHKGDFADGVVLLHQYDHDRSIATVEECVPANSSGSVQPTGQIRNVTFDGRGKEALESLLQDGHQGAIFLGSAMMNRDVWRVGSWCDVLPWAPIPDSGMS
;
A
#
# COMPACT_ATOMS: atom_id res chain seq x y z
N ILE A 1 -28.10 4.10 8.73
CA ILE A 1 -27.32 3.15 7.92
C ILE A 1 -27.28 3.72 6.51
N SER A 2 -26.11 4.16 6.09
CA SER A 2 -25.90 4.75 4.78
C SER A 2 -26.26 3.73 3.68
N THR A 3 -27.19 4.11 2.82
CA THR A 3 -27.64 3.37 1.63
C THR A 3 -26.56 3.29 0.52
N GLY A 4 -25.33 3.64 0.83
CA GLY A 4 -24.24 3.81 -0.15
C GLY A 4 -23.86 2.56 -0.95
N LEU A 5 -24.01 1.36 -0.39
CA LEU A 5 -23.74 0.11 -1.11
C LEU A 5 -24.90 -0.34 -2.02
N VAL A 6 -26.05 0.27 -1.88
CA VAL A 6 -27.27 -0.13 -2.62
C VAL A 6 -27.44 0.71 -3.90
N GLY A 7 -26.76 1.82 -4.02
CA GLY A 7 -27.01 2.83 -5.06
C GLY A 7 -25.99 2.96 -6.18
N SER A 8 -24.74 2.56 -5.98
CA SER A 8 -23.72 2.76 -7.00
C SER A 8 -22.74 1.59 -7.05
N GLU A 9 -22.82 0.82 -8.12
CA GLU A 9 -21.69 0.06 -8.67
C GLU A 9 -21.06 -1.06 -7.82
N MET A 10 -21.82 -1.72 -6.94
CA MET A 10 -21.35 -3.02 -6.46
C MET A 10 -21.20 -3.94 -7.67
N CYS A 11 -19.97 -4.30 -7.98
CA CYS A 11 -19.63 -5.16 -9.11
C CYS A 11 -20.50 -6.44 -9.07
N ILE A 12 -20.90 -6.95 -10.21
CA ILE A 12 -21.67 -8.21 -10.32
C ILE A 12 -20.96 -9.34 -9.53
N ARG A 13 -19.64 -9.32 -9.49
CA ARG A 13 -18.81 -10.30 -8.78
C ARG A 13 -18.96 -10.19 -7.26
N ASP A 14 -19.01 -8.99 -6.71
CA ASP A 14 -19.18 -8.75 -5.26
C ASP A 14 -20.56 -9.26 -4.81
N ARG A 15 -21.59 -9.04 -5.63
CA ARG A 15 -22.93 -9.60 -5.41
C ARG A 15 -22.95 -11.12 -5.42
N ASN A 16 -22.22 -11.73 -6.35
CA ASN A 16 -22.13 -13.20 -6.41
C ASN A 16 -21.45 -13.78 -5.16
N MET A 17 -20.45 -13.10 -4.61
CA MET A 17 -19.80 -13.52 -3.39
C MET A 17 -20.72 -13.40 -2.17
N LEU A 18 -21.58 -12.38 -2.11
CA LEU A 18 -22.63 -12.26 -1.08
C LEU A 18 -23.72 -13.32 -1.24
N LEU A 19 -24.14 -13.63 -2.47
CA LEU A 19 -25.09 -14.72 -2.75
C LEU A 19 -24.53 -16.07 -2.30
N ASP A 20 -23.27 -16.33 -2.61
CA ASP A 20 -22.58 -17.56 -2.17
C ASP A 20 -22.45 -17.63 -0.63
N HIS A 21 -22.29 -16.50 0.06
CA HIS A 21 -22.30 -16.44 1.53
C HIS A 21 -23.64 -16.91 2.12
N VAL A 22 -24.76 -16.68 1.46
CA VAL A 22 -26.08 -17.15 1.86
C VAL A 22 -26.48 -18.51 1.24
N GLY A 23 -25.50 -19.24 0.71
CA GLY A 23 -25.69 -20.58 0.16
C GLY A 23 -26.37 -20.63 -1.22
N ILE A 24 -26.38 -19.51 -1.95
CA ILE A 24 -27.02 -19.43 -3.27
C ILE A 24 -25.92 -19.34 -4.34
N GLN A 25 -25.68 -20.44 -5.03
CA GLN A 25 -24.67 -20.51 -6.10
C GLN A 25 -25.32 -20.52 -7.50
N GLY A 26 -24.58 -19.94 -8.45
CA GLY A 26 -24.96 -20.00 -9.88
C GLY A 26 -26.23 -19.24 -10.26
N LEU A 27 -26.72 -18.32 -9.41
CA LEU A 27 -27.89 -17.52 -9.74
C LEU A 27 -27.51 -16.43 -10.75
N SER A 28 -28.18 -16.40 -11.90
CA SER A 28 -28.01 -15.30 -12.85
C SER A 28 -28.53 -13.99 -12.25
N HIS A 29 -27.88 -12.88 -12.61
CA HIS A 29 -28.20 -11.54 -12.12
C HIS A 29 -29.70 -11.17 -12.24
N GLU A 30 -30.34 -11.62 -13.32
CA GLU A 30 -31.76 -11.36 -13.63
C GLU A 30 -32.71 -12.08 -12.66
N ARG A 31 -32.23 -13.08 -11.92
CA ARG A 31 -33.04 -13.87 -10.99
C ARG A 31 -32.97 -13.42 -9.55
N ILE A 32 -32.27 -12.32 -9.27
CA ILE A 32 -32.21 -11.77 -7.92
C ILE A 32 -33.49 -11.04 -7.62
N THR A 33 -34.35 -11.65 -6.82
CA THR A 33 -35.61 -11.04 -6.39
C THR A 33 -35.39 -10.02 -5.29
N VAL A 34 -36.35 -9.07 -5.15
CA VAL A 34 -36.33 -8.10 -4.05
C VAL A 34 -36.31 -8.79 -2.67
N ALA A 35 -37.03 -9.89 -2.53
CA ALA A 35 -37.07 -10.66 -1.28
C ALA A 35 -35.71 -11.26 -0.94
N LEU A 36 -35.03 -11.84 -1.94
CA LEU A 36 -33.69 -12.39 -1.76
C LEU A 36 -32.68 -11.28 -1.40
N TRP A 37 -32.76 -10.14 -2.08
CA TRP A 37 -31.89 -9.01 -1.78
C TRP A 37 -32.08 -8.47 -0.35
N LYS A 38 -33.33 -8.35 0.10
CA LYS A 38 -33.63 -7.99 1.50
C LYS A 38 -33.05 -8.99 2.49
N LYS A 39 -33.10 -10.29 2.18
CA LYS A 39 -32.48 -11.33 3.03
C LYS A 39 -30.96 -11.13 3.11
N ILE A 40 -30.29 -10.86 2.00
CA ILE A 40 -28.84 -10.57 1.98
C ILE A 40 -28.54 -9.33 2.83
N GLN A 41 -29.30 -8.26 2.62
CA GLN A 41 -29.14 -7.02 3.38
C GLN A 41 -29.29 -7.21 4.88
N SER A 42 -30.19 -8.09 5.32
CA SER A 42 -30.38 -8.36 6.76
C SER A 42 -29.19 -9.09 7.41
N LEU A 43 -28.30 -9.68 6.62
CA LEU A 43 -27.06 -10.29 7.12
C LEU A 43 -25.87 -9.33 7.11
N VAL A 44 -25.97 -8.19 6.47
CA VAL A 44 -24.92 -7.16 6.47
C VAL A 44 -25.03 -6.38 7.77
N ILE A 45 -24.02 -6.52 8.64
CA ILE A 45 -23.93 -5.80 9.91
C ILE A 45 -23.32 -4.42 9.72
N ALA A 46 -22.23 -4.34 8.95
CA ALA A 46 -21.56 -3.09 8.63
C ALA A 46 -20.91 -3.15 7.25
N VAL A 47 -20.77 -1.98 6.65
CA VAL A 47 -20.08 -1.73 5.38
C VAL A 47 -19.16 -0.57 5.59
N GLU A 48 -17.91 -0.70 5.14
CA GLU A 48 -16.86 0.31 5.34
C GLU A 48 -16.80 0.80 6.81
N GLY A 49 -17.00 -0.15 7.74
CA GLY A 49 -17.09 0.14 9.16
C GLY A 49 -15.74 0.47 9.77
N GLU A 50 -15.70 1.52 10.56
CA GLU A 50 -14.52 1.86 11.34
C GLU A 50 -14.40 0.93 12.55
N LEU A 51 -13.20 0.43 12.78
CA LEU A 51 -12.81 -0.35 13.93
C LEU A 51 -11.74 0.41 14.70
N VAL A 52 -11.98 0.62 15.98
CA VAL A 52 -11.03 1.31 16.88
C VAL A 52 -10.98 0.54 18.18
N THR A 53 -9.79 0.27 18.73
CA THR A 53 -9.66 -0.28 20.08
C THR A 53 -10.18 0.71 21.12
N GLU A 54 -10.57 0.22 22.29
CA GLU A 54 -11.17 1.02 23.37
C GLU A 54 -10.28 2.21 23.80
N ASP A 55 -8.95 2.03 23.71
CA ASP A 55 -7.96 3.07 24.00
C ASP A 55 -7.64 4.00 22.79
N GLY A 56 -8.21 3.73 21.62
CA GLY A 56 -8.01 4.53 20.42
C GLY A 56 -6.65 4.37 19.71
N HIS A 57 -5.79 3.47 20.17
CA HIS A 57 -4.43 3.34 19.63
C HIS A 57 -4.34 2.53 18.34
N LEU A 58 -5.18 1.51 18.21
CA LEU A 58 -5.23 0.70 17.00
C LEU A 58 -6.56 0.93 16.29
N MET A 59 -6.49 1.21 15.01
CA MET A 59 -7.67 1.47 14.20
C MET A 59 -7.57 0.80 12.83
N GLY A 60 -8.72 0.57 12.22
CA GLY A 60 -8.83 0.04 10.88
C GLY A 60 -10.21 0.30 10.30
N ARG A 61 -10.35 0.07 9.00
CA ARG A 61 -11.62 0.16 8.30
C ARG A 61 -11.87 -1.16 7.59
N LEU A 62 -12.91 -1.86 7.99
CA LEU A 62 -13.32 -3.09 7.32
C LEU A 62 -14.22 -2.78 6.12
N ASP A 63 -14.15 -3.60 5.08
CA ASP A 63 -15.03 -3.45 3.93
C ASP A 63 -16.44 -3.96 4.25
N LEU A 64 -16.54 -5.20 4.80
CA LEU A 64 -17.80 -5.84 5.13
C LEU A 64 -17.72 -6.58 6.46
N LEU A 65 -18.78 -6.44 7.27
CA LEU A 65 -19.06 -7.31 8.42
C LEU A 65 -20.40 -7.98 8.19
N LEU A 66 -20.40 -9.31 8.18
CA LEU A 66 -21.57 -10.12 7.85
C LEU A 66 -21.94 -11.04 9.03
N ALA A 67 -23.23 -11.27 9.21
CA ALA A 67 -23.73 -12.31 10.11
C ALA A 67 -23.58 -13.69 9.44
N ILE A 68 -23.16 -14.67 10.22
CA ILE A 68 -23.24 -16.09 9.88
C ILE A 68 -24.43 -16.66 10.64
N VAL A 69 -25.37 -17.25 9.92
CA VAL A 69 -26.58 -17.83 10.52
C VAL A 69 -26.69 -19.31 10.16
N ASP A 70 -27.31 -20.09 11.05
CA ASP A 70 -27.65 -21.47 10.79
C ASP A 70 -28.89 -21.62 9.88
N GLU A 71 -29.28 -22.85 9.58
CA GLU A 71 -30.45 -23.15 8.77
C GLU A 71 -31.76 -22.61 9.35
N LYS A 72 -31.83 -22.39 10.66
CA LYS A 72 -32.96 -21.82 11.37
C LYS A 72 -32.94 -20.30 11.44
N GLY A 73 -31.88 -19.67 10.92
CA GLY A 73 -31.67 -18.23 10.95
C GLY A 73 -31.10 -17.70 12.25
N SER A 74 -30.61 -18.58 13.15
CA SER A 74 -29.97 -18.17 14.40
C SER A 74 -28.54 -17.74 14.15
N LEU A 75 -28.09 -16.65 14.78
CA LEU A 75 -26.74 -16.13 14.65
C LEU A 75 -25.74 -17.13 15.25
N THR A 76 -24.78 -17.58 14.46
CA THR A 76 -23.72 -18.52 14.88
C THR A 76 -22.34 -17.91 14.84
N GLY A 77 -22.16 -16.78 14.15
CA GLY A 77 -20.87 -16.12 14.02
C GLY A 77 -20.95 -14.81 13.28
N TRP A 78 -19.81 -14.15 13.20
CA TRP A 78 -19.58 -13.00 12.32
C TRP A 78 -18.48 -13.32 11.32
N LEU A 79 -18.54 -12.69 10.17
CA LEU A 79 -17.51 -12.75 9.14
C LEU A 79 -17.03 -11.34 8.79
N VAL A 80 -15.77 -11.08 9.01
CA VAL A 80 -15.06 -9.94 8.42
C VAL A 80 -14.62 -10.34 7.02
N ALA A 81 -15.12 -9.68 6.00
CA ALA A 81 -14.70 -9.88 4.63
C ALA A 81 -14.04 -8.60 4.09
N ASP A 82 -12.85 -8.73 3.54
CA ASP A 82 -12.09 -7.65 2.93
C ASP A 82 -11.97 -7.92 1.43
N LEU A 83 -12.42 -6.95 0.63
CA LEU A 83 -12.53 -7.07 -0.82
C LEU A 83 -11.21 -6.76 -1.51
N LYS A 84 -10.73 -7.68 -2.30
CA LYS A 84 -9.47 -7.57 -3.04
C LYS A 84 -9.71 -7.65 -4.54
N THR A 85 -9.31 -6.60 -5.27
CA THR A 85 -9.41 -6.53 -6.74
C THR A 85 -8.20 -7.17 -7.44
N GLY A 86 -7.15 -7.51 -6.69
CA GLY A 86 -5.93 -8.12 -7.22
C GLY A 86 -6.04 -9.63 -7.45
N ARG A 87 -4.97 -10.22 -7.96
CA ARG A 87 -4.89 -11.69 -8.16
C ARG A 87 -4.92 -12.42 -6.83
N PRO A 88 -5.66 -13.53 -6.73
CA PRO A 88 -5.69 -14.34 -5.53
C PRO A 88 -4.30 -14.94 -5.23
N PRO A 89 -4.02 -15.23 -3.97
CA PRO A 89 -2.76 -15.86 -3.58
C PRO A 89 -2.65 -17.29 -4.14
N ARG A 90 -1.43 -17.79 -4.24
CA ARG A 90 -1.16 -19.18 -4.58
C ARG A 90 -0.93 -19.98 -3.28
N GLY A 91 -1.98 -20.61 -2.77
CA GLY A 91 -1.91 -21.47 -1.59
C GLY A 91 -2.36 -20.83 -0.28
N VAL A 92 -1.77 -19.72 0.16
CA VAL A 92 -2.14 -19.02 1.42
C VAL A 92 -2.21 -17.52 1.18
N LEU A 93 -2.95 -16.82 2.03
CA LEU A 93 -2.98 -15.35 2.02
C LEU A 93 -1.56 -14.78 2.19
N LYS A 94 -1.29 -13.67 1.52
CA LYS A 94 -0.06 -12.92 1.75
C LYS A 94 0.02 -12.53 3.24
N PRO A 95 1.21 -12.56 3.86
CA PRO A 95 1.36 -12.30 5.30
C PRO A 95 0.73 -10.99 5.77
N GLU A 96 0.86 -9.92 4.99
CA GLU A 96 0.30 -8.60 5.28
C GLU A 96 -1.24 -8.62 5.27
N VAL A 97 -1.85 -9.26 4.27
CA VAL A 97 -3.32 -9.39 4.18
C VAL A 97 -3.86 -10.26 5.30
N ASN A 98 -3.19 -11.38 5.59
CA ASN A 98 -3.55 -12.25 6.69
C ASN A 98 -3.48 -11.53 8.04
N ARG A 99 -2.46 -10.68 8.25
CA ARG A 99 -2.31 -9.88 9.47
C ARG A 99 -3.40 -8.82 9.57
N GLN A 100 -3.68 -8.09 8.49
CA GLN A 100 -4.74 -7.08 8.43
C GLN A 100 -6.09 -7.66 8.82
N LEU A 101 -6.49 -8.78 8.24
CA LEU A 101 -7.75 -9.46 8.51
C LEU A 101 -7.86 -9.94 9.96
N ARG A 102 -6.77 -10.50 10.49
CA ARG A 102 -6.72 -10.88 11.92
C ARG A 102 -6.82 -9.66 12.83
N MET A 103 -6.19 -8.55 12.46
CA MET A 103 -6.32 -7.29 13.21
C MET A 103 -7.79 -6.88 13.34
N TYR A 104 -8.53 -6.86 12.23
CA TYR A 104 -9.96 -6.51 12.26
C TYR A 104 -10.77 -7.47 13.13
N ARG A 105 -10.56 -8.78 13.00
CA ARG A 105 -11.17 -9.80 13.84
C ARG A 105 -10.89 -9.55 15.33
N ASP A 106 -9.63 -9.29 15.66
CA ASP A 106 -9.18 -9.21 17.03
C ASP A 106 -9.61 -7.90 17.71
N ILE A 107 -9.70 -6.79 16.98
CA ILE A 107 -10.31 -5.55 17.46
C ILE A 107 -11.80 -5.75 17.74
N LEU A 108 -12.54 -6.42 16.86
CA LEU A 108 -13.95 -6.73 17.08
C LEU A 108 -14.14 -7.57 18.36
N LEU A 109 -13.31 -8.58 18.55
CA LEU A 109 -13.36 -9.45 19.73
C LEU A 109 -12.95 -8.71 21.00
N SER A 110 -11.98 -7.81 20.95
CA SER A 110 -11.55 -7.03 22.12
C SER A 110 -12.63 -6.05 22.59
N ASN A 111 -13.33 -5.43 21.63
CA ASN A 111 -14.38 -4.45 21.92
C ASN A 111 -15.70 -5.10 22.35
N ASN A 112 -15.91 -6.37 22.06
CA ASN A 112 -17.15 -7.05 22.36
C ASN A 112 -16.89 -8.45 22.95
N LYS A 113 -16.80 -8.51 24.26
CA LYS A 113 -16.52 -9.76 25.01
C LYS A 113 -17.60 -10.85 24.86
N THR A 114 -18.78 -10.47 24.39
CA THR A 114 -19.92 -11.39 24.14
C THR A 114 -20.10 -11.66 22.64
N ALA A 115 -19.17 -11.23 21.81
CA ALA A 115 -19.23 -11.50 20.38
C ALA A 115 -19.30 -13.01 20.10
N PRO A 116 -20.08 -13.42 19.09
CA PRO A 116 -20.00 -14.80 18.61
C PRO A 116 -18.63 -15.04 17.98
N PRO A 117 -18.29 -16.29 17.61
CA PRO A 117 -17.08 -16.57 16.84
C PRO A 117 -16.95 -15.67 15.63
N VAL A 118 -15.77 -15.09 15.42
CA VAL A 118 -15.50 -14.19 14.28
C VAL A 118 -14.52 -14.85 13.32
N LEU A 119 -14.96 -15.05 12.09
CA LEU A 119 -14.12 -15.45 10.97
C LEU A 119 -13.61 -14.21 10.23
N ALA A 120 -12.47 -14.35 9.55
CA ALA A 120 -11.93 -13.27 8.71
C ALA A 120 -11.45 -13.84 7.38
N GLN A 121 -11.88 -13.24 6.27
CA GLN A 121 -11.62 -13.72 4.91
C GLN A 121 -11.21 -12.59 3.97
N GLY A 122 -10.24 -12.86 3.11
CA GLY A 122 -9.97 -12.06 1.92
C GLY A 122 -10.84 -12.56 0.75
N TRP A 123 -11.66 -11.68 0.21
CA TRP A 123 -12.54 -11.95 -0.92
C TRP A 123 -11.97 -11.36 -2.20
N TYR A 124 -11.48 -12.23 -3.09
CA TYR A 124 -10.87 -11.82 -4.35
C TYR A 124 -11.93 -11.78 -5.44
N THR A 125 -12.39 -10.57 -5.78
CA THR A 125 -13.51 -10.33 -6.68
C THR A 125 -13.23 -10.77 -8.11
N ASP A 126 -11.95 -10.72 -8.54
CA ASP A 126 -11.55 -11.11 -9.90
C ASP A 126 -11.80 -12.59 -10.21
N THR A 127 -11.67 -13.45 -9.21
CA THR A 127 -11.85 -14.90 -9.32
C THR A 127 -13.01 -15.45 -8.50
N SER A 128 -13.76 -14.59 -7.81
CA SER A 128 -14.79 -14.97 -6.84
C SER A 128 -14.29 -15.99 -5.79
N SER A 129 -13.03 -15.87 -5.39
CA SER A 129 -12.41 -16.80 -4.43
C SER A 129 -12.31 -16.19 -3.04
N LYS A 130 -12.52 -17.03 -2.01
CA LYS A 130 -12.49 -16.68 -0.59
C LYS A 130 -11.33 -17.39 0.10
N TRP A 131 -10.59 -16.66 0.91
CA TRP A 131 -9.38 -17.14 1.58
C TRP A 131 -9.43 -16.81 3.06
N ASP A 132 -9.39 -17.84 3.92
CA ASP A 132 -9.42 -17.64 5.36
C ASP A 132 -8.12 -17.06 5.88
N ALA A 133 -8.24 -16.05 6.74
CA ALA A 133 -7.14 -15.60 7.56
C ALA A 133 -7.00 -16.51 8.78
N LYS A 134 -5.82 -17.11 8.92
CA LYS A 134 -5.51 -18.08 9.99
C LYS A 134 -4.38 -17.58 10.87
N GLY A 135 -4.45 -17.91 12.15
CA GLY A 135 -3.42 -17.61 13.13
C GLY A 135 -4.00 -17.05 14.43
N GLU A 136 -3.12 -16.87 15.39
CA GLU A 136 -3.42 -16.38 16.73
C GLU A 136 -3.77 -14.89 16.74
N ASN A 137 -4.16 -14.38 17.92
CA ASN A 137 -4.42 -12.96 18.12
C ASN A 137 -3.17 -12.12 17.80
N VAL A 138 -3.38 -10.96 17.17
CA VAL A 138 -2.27 -10.07 16.72
C VAL A 138 -2.22 -8.75 17.49
N LEU A 139 -3.12 -8.50 18.44
CA LEU A 139 -3.20 -7.21 19.13
C LEU A 139 -1.93 -6.92 19.93
N ASP A 140 -1.38 -7.90 20.65
CA ASP A 140 -0.18 -7.69 21.45
C ASP A 140 0.99 -7.24 20.56
N SER A 141 1.23 -7.95 19.44
CA SER A 141 2.27 -7.57 18.48
C SER A 141 2.01 -6.23 17.80
N ALA A 142 0.74 -5.86 17.63
CA ALA A 142 0.36 -4.57 17.08
C ALA A 142 0.61 -3.44 18.09
N TYR A 143 0.31 -3.66 19.36
CA TYR A 143 0.65 -2.71 20.43
C TYR A 143 2.16 -2.56 20.63
N GLU A 144 2.91 -3.64 20.52
CA GLU A 144 4.39 -3.56 20.52
C GLU A 144 4.90 -2.70 19.38
N ALA A 145 4.39 -2.92 18.15
CA ALA A 145 4.75 -2.12 17.00
C ALA A 145 4.35 -0.65 17.18
N TRP A 146 3.14 -0.38 17.67
CA TRP A 146 2.70 0.99 17.97
C TRP A 146 3.57 1.66 19.03
N ASN A 147 3.92 0.95 20.11
CA ASN A 147 4.82 1.47 21.13
C ASN A 147 6.22 1.80 20.57
N ALA A 148 6.71 0.98 19.64
CA ALA A 148 8.00 1.22 18.96
C ALA A 148 8.00 2.47 18.06
N THR A 149 6.82 2.98 17.65
CA THR A 149 6.71 4.23 16.87
C THR A 149 6.61 5.49 17.73
N LYS A 150 6.54 5.37 19.06
CA LYS A 150 6.48 6.52 19.95
C LYS A 150 7.77 7.33 19.88
N PRO A 151 7.68 8.66 19.95
CA PRO A 151 8.86 9.50 20.04
C PRO A 151 9.77 9.08 21.21
N THR A 152 11.04 8.94 20.93
CA THR A 152 12.07 8.63 21.93
C THR A 152 13.00 9.82 22.08
N GLN A 153 13.62 9.99 23.27
CA GLN A 153 14.64 11.02 23.45
C GLN A 153 15.91 10.73 22.64
N ILE A 154 16.16 9.45 22.39
CA ILE A 154 17.25 8.99 21.55
C ILE A 154 16.62 8.45 20.26
N PRO A 155 16.92 9.02 19.09
CA PRO A 155 16.43 8.48 17.83
C PRO A 155 16.83 7.01 17.69
N LEU A 156 15.88 6.21 17.18
CA LEU A 156 16.20 4.81 16.85
C LEU A 156 17.22 4.78 15.72
N GLU A 157 18.15 3.84 15.81
CA GLU A 157 19.13 3.63 14.75
C GLU A 157 18.42 3.22 13.46
N PRO A 158 18.68 3.90 12.33
CA PRO A 158 18.04 3.58 11.06
C PRO A 158 18.43 2.18 10.58
N THR A 159 17.45 1.43 10.13
CA THR A 159 17.64 0.09 9.56
C THR A 159 17.24 0.07 8.08
N PRO A 160 18.02 0.70 7.18
CA PRO A 160 17.68 0.77 5.77
C PRO A 160 17.68 -0.62 5.14
N GLY A 161 16.76 -0.84 4.18
CA GLY A 161 16.65 -2.10 3.48
C GLY A 161 15.69 -2.04 2.32
N GLN A 162 15.83 -2.96 1.35
CA GLN A 162 14.96 -3.00 0.18
C GLN A 162 13.49 -3.18 0.55
N SER A 163 13.19 -4.02 1.52
CA SER A 163 11.80 -4.29 1.95
C SER A 163 11.17 -3.14 2.74
N SER A 164 11.98 -2.38 3.48
CA SER A 164 11.50 -1.28 4.32
C SER A 164 11.52 0.07 3.61
N CYS A 165 12.51 0.33 2.76
CA CYS A 165 12.73 1.62 2.13
C CYS A 165 12.57 1.60 0.61
N GLY A 166 12.86 0.47 -0.04
CA GLY A 166 12.96 0.38 -1.50
C GLY A 166 11.65 0.53 -2.27
N GLY A 167 10.50 0.30 -1.61
CA GLY A 167 9.18 0.45 -2.21
C GLY A 167 8.64 1.87 -2.12
N PHE A 168 7.97 2.16 -1.01
CA PHE A 168 7.15 3.37 -0.83
C PHE A 168 7.57 4.21 0.38
N CYS A 169 8.86 4.35 0.63
CA CYS A 169 9.34 5.25 1.68
C CYS A 169 9.38 6.68 1.14
N ASP A 170 8.52 7.55 1.64
CA ASP A 170 8.42 8.96 1.22
C ASP A 170 9.67 9.79 1.56
N TRP A 171 10.52 9.29 2.45
CA TRP A 171 11.74 9.97 2.91
C TRP A 171 13.00 9.63 2.12
N LYS A 172 12.93 8.77 1.12
CA LYS A 172 14.10 8.29 0.36
C LYS A 172 14.96 9.42 -0.21
N ALA A 173 14.34 10.46 -0.75
CA ALA A 173 15.03 11.59 -1.35
C ALA A 173 15.94 12.34 -0.37
N TRP A 174 15.63 12.28 0.93
CA TRP A 174 16.31 13.05 1.98
C TRP A 174 17.05 12.17 3.00
N CYS A 175 16.97 10.84 2.87
CA CYS A 175 17.53 9.91 3.86
C CYS A 175 18.96 9.49 3.52
N PRO A 176 19.99 9.98 4.28
CA PRO A 176 21.38 9.62 4.01
C PRO A 176 21.63 8.11 4.20
N HIS A 177 20.96 7.49 5.19
CA HIS A 177 21.10 6.07 5.48
C HIS A 177 20.58 5.18 4.34
N TRP A 178 19.47 5.54 3.69
CA TRP A 178 18.99 4.84 2.50
C TRP A 178 20.02 4.86 1.38
N TRP A 179 20.61 6.01 1.12
CA TRP A 179 21.58 6.16 0.04
C TRP A 179 22.87 5.42 0.30
N SER A 180 23.41 5.49 1.53
CA SER A 180 24.59 4.69 1.93
C SER A 180 24.32 3.20 1.72
N TRP A 181 23.24 2.69 2.26
CA TRP A 181 22.84 1.29 2.10
C TRP A 181 22.67 0.89 0.63
N ARG A 182 21.99 1.73 -0.15
CA ARG A 182 21.73 1.47 -1.56
C ARG A 182 23.02 1.34 -2.37
N TYR A 183 24.02 2.17 -2.12
CA TYR A 183 25.30 2.09 -2.82
C TYR A 183 26.16 0.91 -2.42
N GLU A 184 26.13 0.50 -1.18
CA GLU A 184 26.79 -0.70 -0.69
C GLU A 184 26.15 -1.98 -1.26
N ASN A 185 24.85 -1.93 -1.54
CA ASN A 185 24.04 -3.08 -1.95
C ASN A 185 23.52 -3.00 -3.41
N LYS A 186 24.29 -2.44 -4.32
CA LYS A 186 23.92 -2.25 -5.74
C LYS A 186 23.37 -3.50 -6.44
N SER A 187 23.85 -4.69 -6.07
CA SER A 187 23.43 -5.96 -6.67
C SER A 187 21.99 -6.38 -6.34
N LEU A 188 21.38 -5.78 -5.32
CA LEU A 188 20.02 -6.11 -4.87
C LEU A 188 18.91 -5.39 -5.69
N HIS A 189 19.30 -4.49 -6.60
CA HIS A 189 18.37 -3.75 -7.46
C HIS A 189 18.11 -4.51 -8.77
N LYS A 190 17.56 -5.70 -8.66
CA LYS A 190 17.02 -6.44 -9.80
C LYS A 190 15.53 -6.15 -9.92
N GLY A 191 15.17 -4.99 -10.43
CA GLY A 191 13.78 -4.63 -10.69
C GLY A 191 13.72 -3.59 -11.80
N ASP A 192 12.59 -3.52 -12.48
CA ASP A 192 12.35 -2.53 -13.54
C ASP A 192 12.24 -1.10 -12.99
N PHE A 193 12.11 -0.93 -11.67
CA PHE A 193 11.97 0.35 -10.99
C PHE A 193 13.07 0.55 -9.96
N ALA A 194 13.68 1.72 -9.98
CA ALA A 194 14.73 2.09 -9.03
C ALA A 194 14.76 3.61 -8.78
N ASP A 195 15.48 3.99 -7.72
CA ASP A 195 15.75 5.40 -7.41
C ASP A 195 17.13 5.79 -7.95
N GLY A 196 17.27 7.03 -8.43
CA GLY A 196 18.52 7.58 -8.92
C GLY A 196 18.67 9.05 -8.58
N VAL A 197 19.92 9.52 -8.55
CA VAL A 197 20.24 10.94 -8.48
C VAL A 197 20.98 11.30 -9.73
N VAL A 198 20.59 12.38 -10.36
CA VAL A 198 21.11 12.81 -11.67
C VAL A 198 21.41 14.30 -11.71
N LEU A 199 22.37 14.69 -12.55
CA LEU A 199 22.54 16.06 -13.01
C LEU A 199 21.92 16.22 -14.38
N LEU A 200 21.10 17.24 -14.56
CA LEU A 200 20.49 17.56 -15.84
C LEU A 200 21.48 18.33 -16.72
N HIS A 201 21.79 17.81 -17.90
CA HIS A 201 22.61 18.50 -18.90
C HIS A 201 21.77 19.25 -19.94
N GLN A 202 20.68 18.59 -20.40
CA GLN A 202 19.81 19.16 -21.42
C GLN A 202 18.39 18.60 -21.27
N TYR A 203 17.40 19.43 -21.58
CA TYR A 203 16.00 19.02 -21.67
C TYR A 203 15.38 19.46 -22.99
N ASP A 204 14.88 18.52 -23.77
CA ASP A 204 14.10 18.75 -24.99
C ASP A 204 12.61 18.77 -24.59
N HIS A 205 12.03 19.97 -24.52
CA HIS A 205 10.64 20.20 -24.13
C HIS A 205 9.65 19.55 -25.11
N ASP A 206 9.93 19.55 -26.40
CA ASP A 206 9.02 19.04 -27.43
C ASP A 206 8.90 17.50 -27.35
N ARG A 207 10.02 16.85 -27.11
CA ARG A 207 10.08 15.39 -27.00
C ARG A 207 9.93 14.87 -25.54
N SER A 208 9.98 15.76 -24.56
CA SER A 208 10.01 15.43 -23.14
C SER A 208 11.13 14.43 -22.78
N ILE A 209 12.32 14.68 -23.35
CA ILE A 209 13.52 13.86 -23.13
C ILE A 209 14.59 14.72 -22.48
N ALA A 210 15.15 14.23 -21.39
CA ALA A 210 16.31 14.81 -20.75
C ALA A 210 17.57 13.98 -21.03
N THR A 211 18.69 14.65 -21.25
CA THR A 211 20.03 14.08 -21.16
C THR A 211 20.55 14.37 -19.75
N VAL A 212 20.83 13.34 -18.98
CA VAL A 212 21.25 13.44 -17.58
C VAL A 212 22.55 12.68 -17.36
N GLU A 213 23.29 13.08 -16.35
CA GLU A 213 24.43 12.33 -15.85
C GLU A 213 24.07 11.66 -14.51
N GLU A 214 24.29 10.36 -14.45
CA GLU A 214 24.07 9.59 -13.23
C GLU A 214 25.07 9.99 -12.15
N CYS A 215 24.58 10.22 -10.94
CA CYS A 215 25.39 10.63 -9.79
C CYS A 215 25.38 9.61 -8.68
N VAL A 216 26.47 9.56 -7.96
CA VAL A 216 26.61 8.87 -6.68
C VAL A 216 26.56 9.93 -5.58
N PRO A 217 25.61 9.90 -4.66
CA PRO A 217 25.66 10.74 -3.48
C PRO A 217 26.97 10.49 -2.70
N ALA A 218 27.69 11.55 -2.46
CA ALA A 218 28.92 11.48 -1.67
C ALA A 218 28.55 11.69 -0.20
N ASN A 219 28.43 10.58 0.54
CA ASN A 219 28.18 10.55 1.99
C ASN A 219 27.01 11.45 2.49
N SER A 220 26.95 11.69 3.79
CA SER A 220 25.90 12.41 4.51
C SER A 220 25.83 13.92 4.24
N SER A 221 26.74 14.48 3.43
CA SER A 221 26.81 15.93 3.21
C SER A 221 25.85 16.48 2.13
N GLY A 222 25.14 15.59 1.44
CA GLY A 222 24.26 15.99 0.33
C GLY A 222 24.96 16.31 -0.97
N SER A 223 26.29 16.27 -1.00
CA SER A 223 27.04 16.44 -2.23
C SER A 223 26.88 15.23 -3.15
N VAL A 224 27.02 15.45 -4.44
CA VAL A 224 26.95 14.39 -5.46
C VAL A 224 28.25 14.31 -6.23
N GLN A 225 28.61 13.10 -6.65
CA GLN A 225 29.74 12.87 -7.53
C GLN A 225 29.22 12.32 -8.86
N PRO A 226 29.42 13.04 -9.97
CA PRO A 226 29.09 12.53 -11.29
C PRO A 226 29.85 11.24 -11.59
N THR A 227 29.20 10.29 -12.23
CA THR A 227 29.81 8.99 -12.57
C THR A 227 30.42 8.95 -13.97
N GLY A 228 30.19 9.97 -14.77
CA GLY A 228 30.50 10.00 -16.21
C GLY A 228 29.48 9.21 -17.06
N GLN A 229 28.48 8.60 -16.47
CA GLN A 229 27.47 7.84 -17.22
C GLN A 229 26.32 8.74 -17.65
N ILE A 230 26.23 8.98 -18.94
CA ILE A 230 25.14 9.75 -19.53
C ILE A 230 23.97 8.84 -19.86
N ARG A 231 22.75 9.32 -19.54
CA ARG A 231 21.49 8.63 -19.77
C ARG A 231 20.49 9.54 -20.47
N ASN A 232 19.64 8.93 -21.29
CA ASN A 232 18.44 9.58 -21.78
C ASN A 232 17.26 9.18 -20.90
N VAL A 233 16.53 10.17 -20.41
CA VAL A 233 15.36 9.98 -19.56
C VAL A 233 14.14 10.55 -20.24
N THR A 234 13.12 9.74 -20.46
CA THR A 234 11.83 10.20 -20.97
C THR A 234 10.91 10.54 -19.79
N PHE A 235 10.24 11.69 -19.90
CA PHE A 235 9.31 12.15 -18.88
C PHE A 235 7.89 12.19 -19.43
N ASP A 236 6.92 11.70 -18.64
CA ASP A 236 5.50 11.81 -18.96
C ASP A 236 4.66 12.13 -17.70
N GLY A 237 3.42 12.57 -17.93
CA GLY A 237 2.45 12.85 -16.87
C GLY A 237 3.00 13.74 -15.76
N ARG A 238 2.73 13.39 -14.51
CA ARG A 238 3.16 14.16 -13.32
C ARG A 238 4.67 14.27 -13.19
N GLY A 239 5.42 13.27 -13.63
CA GLY A 239 6.89 13.33 -13.61
C GLY A 239 7.43 14.43 -14.52
N LYS A 240 6.81 14.63 -15.70
CA LYS A 240 7.11 15.76 -16.60
C LYS A 240 6.78 17.10 -15.95
N GLU A 241 5.55 17.23 -15.41
CA GLU A 241 5.10 18.45 -14.73
C GLU A 241 6.03 18.84 -13.58
N ALA A 242 6.47 17.87 -12.78
CA ALA A 242 7.39 18.10 -11.69
C ALA A 242 8.77 18.56 -12.16
N LEU A 243 9.34 17.96 -13.23
CA LEU A 243 10.59 18.41 -13.81
C LEU A 243 10.48 19.84 -14.34
N GLU A 244 9.44 20.13 -15.09
CA GLU A 244 9.22 21.45 -15.67
C GLU A 244 9.03 22.53 -14.60
N SER A 245 8.35 22.21 -13.49
CA SER A 245 8.26 23.10 -12.32
C SER A 245 9.62 23.39 -11.72
N LEU A 246 10.45 22.36 -11.49
CA LEU A 246 11.81 22.55 -10.98
C LEU A 246 12.66 23.47 -11.88
N LEU A 247 12.53 23.30 -13.18
CA LEU A 247 13.28 24.13 -14.15
C LEU A 247 12.76 25.58 -14.18
N GLN A 248 11.45 25.78 -14.06
CA GLN A 248 10.84 27.10 -13.96
C GLN A 248 11.26 27.83 -12.67
N ASP A 249 11.41 27.08 -11.57
CA ASP A 249 11.91 27.59 -10.29
C ASP A 249 13.43 27.87 -10.29
N GLY A 250 14.09 27.61 -11.42
CA GLY A 250 15.54 27.87 -11.60
C GLY A 250 16.44 26.85 -10.91
N HIS A 251 15.97 25.65 -10.63
CA HIS A 251 16.78 24.60 -10.01
C HIS A 251 17.93 24.19 -10.96
N GLN A 252 19.15 24.25 -10.47
CA GLN A 252 20.38 23.89 -11.21
C GLN A 252 21.17 22.75 -10.56
N GLY A 253 20.69 22.23 -9.43
CA GLY A 253 21.33 21.17 -8.69
C GLY A 253 21.00 19.77 -9.20
N ALA A 254 21.46 18.79 -8.46
CA ALA A 254 21.08 17.41 -8.72
C ALA A 254 19.60 17.16 -8.45
N ILE A 255 19.02 16.22 -9.17
CA ILE A 255 17.60 15.85 -9.12
C ILE A 255 17.49 14.39 -8.65
N PHE A 256 16.63 14.15 -7.68
CA PHE A 256 16.21 12.83 -7.30
C PHE A 256 15.10 12.33 -8.23
N LEU A 257 15.27 11.13 -8.78
CA LEU A 257 14.28 10.40 -9.55
C LEU A 257 13.88 9.15 -8.75
N GLY A 258 12.68 9.17 -8.18
CA GLY A 258 12.15 8.07 -7.37
C GLY A 258 11.28 7.12 -8.19
N SER A 259 11.46 5.82 -7.98
CA SER A 259 10.67 4.77 -8.65
C SER A 259 10.67 4.87 -10.18
N ALA A 260 11.76 5.37 -10.77
CA ALA A 260 11.92 5.44 -12.22
C ALA A 260 12.15 4.03 -12.80
N MET A 261 11.58 3.78 -13.98
CA MET A 261 11.88 2.58 -14.75
C MET A 261 13.26 2.73 -15.39
N MET A 262 14.23 1.98 -14.87
CA MET A 262 15.63 2.10 -15.29
C MET A 262 16.05 0.90 -16.13
N ASN A 263 15.89 1.00 -17.44
CA ASN A 263 16.46 0.06 -18.39
C ASN A 263 17.90 0.50 -18.77
N ARG A 264 18.67 -0.42 -19.39
CA ARG A 264 20.11 -0.19 -19.66
C ARG A 264 20.41 1.12 -20.37
N ASP A 265 19.58 1.53 -21.34
CA ASP A 265 19.87 2.66 -22.23
C ASP A 265 18.89 3.82 -22.11
N VAL A 266 17.67 3.60 -21.63
CA VAL A 266 16.62 4.60 -21.50
C VAL A 266 15.90 4.45 -20.18
N TRP A 267 15.85 5.53 -19.42
CA TRP A 267 15.05 5.61 -18.22
C TRP A 267 13.70 6.28 -18.52
N ARG A 268 12.68 5.88 -17.78
CA ARG A 268 11.34 6.47 -17.90
C ARG A 268 10.85 6.94 -16.55
N VAL A 269 10.38 8.19 -16.52
CA VAL A 269 9.82 8.85 -15.35
C VAL A 269 8.38 9.23 -15.68
N GLY A 270 7.42 8.54 -15.10
CA GLY A 270 5.99 8.70 -15.34
C GLY A 270 5.24 9.32 -14.16
N SER A 271 3.91 9.23 -14.20
CA SER A 271 3.03 9.83 -13.19
C SER A 271 3.17 9.26 -11.77
N TRP A 272 3.78 8.10 -11.62
CA TRP A 272 4.02 7.43 -10.33
C TRP A 272 5.42 7.64 -9.77
N CYS A 273 6.24 8.42 -10.48
CA CYS A 273 7.61 8.68 -10.09
C CYS A 273 7.71 9.99 -9.33
N ASP A 274 8.67 10.04 -8.40
CA ASP A 274 9.03 11.27 -7.72
C ASP A 274 10.11 11.99 -8.52
N VAL A 275 9.98 13.29 -8.68
CA VAL A 275 11.00 14.18 -9.25
C VAL A 275 11.18 15.34 -8.29
N LEU A 276 12.27 15.35 -7.56
CA LEU A 276 12.50 16.27 -6.45
C LEU A 276 13.91 16.88 -6.53
N PRO A 277 14.15 18.08 -6.00
CA PRO A 277 15.51 18.55 -5.79
C PRO A 277 16.25 17.57 -4.89
N TRP A 278 17.49 17.26 -5.23
CA TRP A 278 18.33 16.48 -4.33
C TRP A 278 18.79 17.37 -3.17
N ALA A 279 18.25 17.14 -1.99
CA ALA A 279 18.54 17.90 -0.80
C ALA A 279 18.48 16.98 0.45
N PRO A 280 19.42 16.04 0.58
CA PRO A 280 19.42 15.12 1.71
C PRO A 280 19.60 15.92 3.02
N ILE A 281 18.93 15.46 4.05
CA ILE A 281 19.12 16.01 5.41
C ILE A 281 20.51 15.59 5.88
N PRO A 282 21.41 16.52 6.19
CA PRO A 282 22.71 16.17 6.73
C PRO A 282 22.56 15.36 8.02
N ASP A 283 23.35 14.29 8.17
CA ASP A 283 23.48 13.64 9.47
C ASP A 283 23.93 14.72 10.47
N SER A 284 23.04 15.10 11.37
CA SER A 284 23.43 15.87 12.54
C SER A 284 24.30 14.92 13.37
N GLY A 285 25.59 14.96 13.10
CA GLY A 285 26.55 14.19 13.88
C GLY A 285 26.24 14.42 15.34
N MET A 286 25.75 13.40 16.01
CA MET A 286 25.78 13.38 17.47
C MET A 286 27.26 13.33 17.86
N SER A 287 27.82 14.50 18.08
CA SER A 287 29.09 14.66 18.76
C SER A 287 28.95 14.35 20.24
#